data_a586ce2f860379464dc9878b077c5f5e
#
_entry.id   a586ce2f860379464dc9878b077c5f5e
#
_cell.length_a   1.000
_cell.length_b   1.000
_cell.length_c   1.000
_cell.angle_alpha   90.00
_cell.angle_beta   90.00
_cell.angle_gamma   90.00
#
_symmetry.space_group_name_H-M   'P 1'
#
loop_
_entity.id
_entity.type
_entity.pdbx_description
1 polymer ?
#
loop_
_entity_poly.entity_id
_entity_poly.type
_entity_poly.pdbx_seq_one_letter_code
_entity_poly.pdbx_strand_id
1 'polypeptide(L)'
;MHNIDRRLLSQAQQGEETAMAAVIARMMPVIRKGAAANTAPGLDFEDAVQEGLIGLFNAVRTCRDAQADQFTAYAAACIRHAQMDARRTALRRKHAPLNFSVPLAAVDAALPGPEERAIAEERCADVLARMNTQLSELERRALCLTMDGIAADKAAAALGITPRAVQNAVTRARRKLRGTSS
;
A
#
# COMPACT_ATOMS: atom_id res chain seq x y z
N MET A 1 -5.12 15.97 6.12
CA MET A 1 -3.99 15.37 5.42
C MET A 1 -3.76 16.20 4.17
N HIS A 2 -2.59 16.81 4.01
CA HIS A 2 -2.26 17.56 2.79
C HIS A 2 -2.08 16.57 1.65
N ASN A 3 -2.87 16.70 0.62
CA ASN A 3 -2.79 15.85 -0.57
C ASN A 3 -1.41 16.03 -1.24
N ILE A 4 -0.81 14.94 -1.71
CA ILE A 4 0.39 14.99 -2.54
C ILE A 4 -0.10 15.35 -3.93
N ASP A 5 0.22 16.57 -4.38
CA ASP A 5 -0.20 17.05 -5.69
C ASP A 5 0.67 16.46 -6.81
N ARG A 6 0.18 16.55 -8.03
CA ARG A 6 0.84 16.02 -9.22
C ARG A 6 2.23 16.63 -9.44
N ARG A 7 2.40 17.91 -9.13
CA ARG A 7 3.69 18.60 -9.30
C ARG A 7 4.75 18.04 -8.36
N LEU A 8 4.41 17.90 -7.08
CA LEU A 8 5.33 17.33 -6.09
C LEU A 8 5.70 15.88 -6.42
N LEU A 9 4.74 15.08 -6.88
CA LEU A 9 4.99 13.70 -7.31
C LEU A 9 5.93 13.67 -8.51
N SER A 10 5.70 14.48 -9.54
CA SER A 10 6.55 14.58 -10.73
C SER A 10 7.98 14.97 -10.38
N GLN A 11 8.17 15.96 -9.50
CA GLN A 11 9.50 16.36 -9.02
C GLN A 11 10.20 15.23 -8.26
N ALA A 12 9.49 14.50 -7.39
CA ALA A 12 10.04 13.35 -6.69
C ALA A 12 10.44 12.22 -7.66
N GLN A 13 9.66 11.98 -8.72
CA GLN A 13 9.97 11.01 -9.77
C GLN A 13 11.20 11.39 -10.60
N GLN A 14 11.47 12.69 -10.76
CA GLN A 14 12.66 13.22 -11.43
C GLN A 14 13.91 13.17 -10.55
N GLY A 15 13.78 12.72 -9.30
CA GLY A 15 14.89 12.59 -8.37
C GLY A 15 15.20 13.84 -7.55
N GLU A 16 14.26 14.81 -7.50
CA GLU A 16 14.43 15.97 -6.65
C GLU A 16 14.34 15.58 -5.17
N GLU A 17 15.45 15.70 -4.44
CA GLU A 17 15.56 15.25 -3.06
C GLU A 17 14.59 15.95 -2.12
N THR A 18 14.39 17.26 -2.29
CA THR A 18 13.46 18.05 -1.48
C THR A 18 12.02 17.62 -1.68
N ALA A 19 11.64 17.29 -2.92
CA ALA A 19 10.32 16.78 -3.25
C ALA A 19 10.12 15.37 -2.67
N MET A 20 11.12 14.49 -2.78
CA MET A 20 11.08 13.16 -2.17
C MET A 20 10.97 13.24 -0.65
N ALA A 21 11.76 14.11 0.00
CA ALA A 21 11.68 14.33 1.44
C ALA A 21 10.29 14.82 1.88
N ALA A 22 9.66 15.70 1.10
CA ALA A 22 8.29 16.17 1.36
C ALA A 22 7.24 15.07 1.20
N VAL A 23 7.39 14.17 0.22
CA VAL A 23 6.53 12.98 0.05
C VAL A 23 6.70 12.03 1.24
N ILE A 24 7.93 11.73 1.65
CA ILE A 24 8.24 10.89 2.81
C ILE A 24 7.61 11.49 4.08
N ALA A 25 7.82 12.77 4.35
CA ALA A 25 7.27 13.44 5.53
C ALA A 25 5.74 13.32 5.60
N ARG A 26 5.05 13.46 4.47
CA ARG A 26 3.59 13.35 4.40
C ARG A 26 3.09 11.91 4.59
N MET A 27 3.85 10.91 4.14
CA MET A 27 3.47 9.50 4.24
C MET A 27 3.99 8.82 5.53
N MET A 28 4.90 9.46 6.27
CA MET A 28 5.49 8.90 7.49
C MET A 28 4.46 8.47 8.54
N PRO A 29 3.35 9.19 8.80
CA PRO A 29 2.33 8.72 9.73
C PRO A 29 1.68 7.39 9.30
N VAL A 30 1.49 7.18 7.99
CA VAL A 30 0.94 5.93 7.42
C VAL A 30 1.95 4.80 7.59
N ILE A 31 3.22 5.06 7.28
CA ILE A 31 4.33 4.11 7.43
C ILE A 31 4.45 3.65 8.88
N ARG A 32 4.54 4.59 9.84
CA ARG A 32 4.69 4.26 11.26
C ARG A 32 3.48 3.51 11.82
N LYS A 33 2.26 3.89 11.42
CA LYS A 33 1.04 3.17 11.80
C LYS A 33 1.03 1.74 11.28
N GLY A 34 1.42 1.56 10.02
CA GLY A 34 1.53 0.24 9.40
C GLY A 34 2.62 -0.60 10.05
N ALA A 35 3.79 -0.02 10.35
CA ALA A 35 4.90 -0.67 11.03
C ALA A 35 4.48 -1.20 12.41
N ALA A 36 3.82 -0.38 13.24
CA ALA A 36 3.32 -0.80 14.55
C ALA A 36 2.36 -2.00 14.49
N ALA A 37 1.58 -2.13 13.41
CA ALA A 37 0.66 -3.25 13.20
C ALA A 37 1.33 -4.50 12.61
N ASN A 38 2.56 -4.40 12.09
CA ASN A 38 3.23 -5.46 11.35
C ASN A 38 4.54 -5.94 12.00
N THR A 39 4.84 -5.54 13.24
CA THR A 39 5.95 -6.14 13.99
C THR A 39 5.76 -7.64 14.19
N ALA A 40 6.87 -8.38 14.19
CA ALA A 40 6.89 -9.83 14.42
C ALA A 40 8.26 -10.25 14.99
N PRO A 41 8.40 -11.46 15.55
CA PRO A 41 9.71 -11.97 15.87
C PRO A 41 10.61 -12.02 14.64
N GLY A 42 11.71 -11.26 14.66
CA GLY A 42 12.63 -11.10 13.53
C GLY A 42 12.26 -10.00 12.54
N LEU A 43 11.28 -9.16 12.89
CA LEU A 43 10.97 -7.90 12.23
C LEU A 43 10.57 -6.89 13.32
N ASP A 44 11.48 -6.05 13.72
CA ASP A 44 11.21 -5.01 14.70
C ASP A 44 10.47 -3.80 14.08
N PHE A 45 10.19 -2.79 14.91
CA PHE A 45 9.46 -1.62 14.45
C PHE A 45 10.24 -0.81 13.40
N GLU A 46 11.54 -0.66 13.59
CA GLU A 46 12.39 0.12 12.68
C GLU A 46 12.56 -0.59 11.33
N ASP A 47 12.73 -1.90 11.36
CA ASP A 47 12.74 -2.73 10.15
C ASP A 47 11.42 -2.60 9.37
N ALA A 48 10.29 -2.68 10.07
CA ALA A 48 8.98 -2.51 9.44
C ALA A 48 8.77 -1.08 8.89
N VAL A 49 9.38 -0.06 9.50
CA VAL A 49 9.39 1.32 8.96
C VAL A 49 10.22 1.38 7.68
N GLN A 50 11.41 0.75 7.65
CA GLN A 50 12.26 0.69 6.46
C GLN A 50 11.55 0.00 5.29
N GLU A 51 10.88 -1.13 5.54
CA GLU A 51 10.07 -1.81 4.52
C GLU A 51 8.94 -0.91 3.98
N GLY A 52 8.31 -0.14 4.87
CA GLY A 52 7.31 0.85 4.45
C GLY A 52 7.90 1.97 3.58
N LEU A 53 9.12 2.43 3.86
CA LEU A 53 9.84 3.40 3.03
C LEU A 53 10.17 2.83 1.65
N ILE A 54 10.61 1.57 1.57
CA ILE A 54 10.85 0.86 0.31
C ILE A 54 9.54 0.79 -0.50
N GLY A 55 8.43 0.43 0.14
CA GLY A 55 7.10 0.42 -0.48
C GLY A 55 6.68 1.79 -1.01
N LEU A 56 6.95 2.87 -0.27
CA LEU A 56 6.69 4.24 -0.71
C LEU A 56 7.56 4.63 -1.92
N PHE A 57 8.85 4.32 -1.88
CA PHE A 57 9.78 4.62 -2.96
C PHE A 57 9.36 3.93 -4.26
N ASN A 58 8.97 2.66 -4.18
CA ASN A 58 8.43 1.93 -5.31
C ASN A 58 7.14 2.57 -5.83
N ALA A 59 6.23 3.00 -4.95
CA ALA A 59 5.01 3.69 -5.36
C ALA A 59 5.30 5.00 -6.12
N VAL A 60 6.28 5.79 -5.67
CA VAL A 60 6.68 7.02 -6.40
C VAL A 60 7.18 6.67 -7.79
N ARG A 61 8.04 5.67 -7.93
CA ARG A 61 8.62 5.28 -9.22
C ARG A 61 7.62 4.69 -10.21
N THR A 62 6.60 4.00 -9.72
CA THR A 62 5.66 3.25 -10.58
C THR A 62 4.34 3.97 -10.80
N CYS A 63 4.06 5.04 -10.06
CA CYS A 63 2.83 5.83 -10.26
C CYS A 63 2.84 6.52 -11.62
N ARG A 64 1.79 6.29 -12.42
CA ARG A 64 1.60 6.96 -13.72
C ARG A 64 0.87 8.29 -13.54
N ASP A 65 1.10 9.24 -14.44
CA ASP A 65 0.49 10.59 -14.40
C ASP A 65 -1.03 10.57 -14.28
N ALA A 66 -1.69 9.63 -14.93
CA ALA A 66 -3.15 9.46 -14.86
C ALA A 66 -3.67 9.11 -13.47
N GLN A 67 -2.80 8.69 -12.55
CA GLN A 67 -3.13 8.22 -11.20
C GLN A 67 -2.64 9.18 -10.11
N ALA A 68 -2.03 10.30 -10.48
CA ALA A 68 -1.42 11.24 -9.54
C ALA A 68 -2.41 11.77 -8.49
N ASP A 69 -3.68 11.97 -8.86
CA ASP A 69 -4.73 12.43 -7.95
C ASP A 69 -5.09 11.39 -6.87
N GLN A 70 -4.74 10.12 -7.08
CA GLN A 70 -4.97 9.00 -6.16
C GLN A 70 -3.69 8.47 -5.54
N PHE A 71 -2.56 9.17 -5.75
CA PHE A 71 -1.25 8.70 -5.32
C PHE A 71 -1.20 8.34 -3.83
N THR A 72 -1.81 9.14 -2.96
CA THR A 72 -1.79 8.88 -1.51
C THR A 72 -2.41 7.52 -1.17
N ALA A 73 -3.52 7.14 -1.80
CA ALA A 73 -4.16 5.84 -1.59
C ALA A 73 -3.33 4.69 -2.17
N TYR A 74 -2.75 4.90 -3.36
CA TYR A 74 -1.85 3.94 -4.01
C TYR A 74 -0.60 3.69 -3.17
N ALA A 75 0.08 4.77 -2.72
CA ALA A 75 1.25 4.67 -1.87
C ALA A 75 0.95 3.97 -0.55
N ALA A 76 -0.20 4.26 0.09
CA ALA A 76 -0.62 3.57 1.31
C ALA A 76 -0.81 2.06 1.10
N ALA A 77 -1.31 1.64 -0.06
CA ALA A 77 -1.42 0.22 -0.41
C ALA A 77 -0.04 -0.42 -0.60
N CYS A 78 0.87 0.22 -1.33
CA CYS A 78 2.24 -0.27 -1.55
C CYS A 78 3.02 -0.39 -0.24
N ILE A 79 2.94 0.62 0.64
CA ILE A 79 3.54 0.62 1.98
C ILE A 79 3.05 -0.59 2.78
N ARG A 80 1.72 -0.79 2.82
CA ARG A 80 1.12 -1.90 3.56
C ARG A 80 1.54 -3.26 3.01
N HIS A 81 1.60 -3.42 1.70
CA HIS A 81 2.03 -4.66 1.06
C HIS A 81 3.47 -4.98 1.44
N ALA A 82 4.40 -4.02 1.32
CA ALA A 82 5.79 -4.22 1.69
C ALA A 82 5.94 -4.67 3.16
N GLN A 83 5.27 -3.98 4.09
CA GLN A 83 5.31 -4.33 5.51
C GLN A 83 4.68 -5.70 5.83
N MET A 84 3.58 -6.05 5.16
CA MET A 84 2.95 -7.36 5.32
C MET A 84 3.82 -8.49 4.77
N ASP A 85 4.49 -8.28 3.67
CA ASP A 85 5.37 -9.28 3.05
C ASP A 85 6.63 -9.49 3.89
N ALA A 86 7.22 -8.41 4.44
CA ALA A 86 8.30 -8.50 5.41
C ALA A 86 7.88 -9.31 6.65
N ARG A 87 6.70 -9.02 7.20
CA ARG A 87 6.15 -9.80 8.33
C ARG A 87 5.95 -11.27 7.99
N ARG A 88 5.40 -11.59 6.83
CA ARG A 88 5.23 -12.98 6.39
C ARG A 88 6.57 -13.69 6.26
N THR A 89 7.57 -13.01 5.73
CA THR A 89 8.93 -13.55 5.58
C THR A 89 9.57 -13.81 6.95
N ALA A 90 9.47 -12.88 7.90
CA ALA A 90 9.97 -13.07 9.26
C ALA A 90 9.31 -14.26 9.97
N LEU A 91 7.99 -14.40 9.83
CA LEU A 91 7.25 -15.53 10.41
C LEU A 91 7.62 -16.89 9.77
N ARG A 92 7.86 -16.93 8.45
CA ARG A 92 8.29 -18.16 7.77
C ARG A 92 9.67 -18.62 8.24
N ARG A 93 10.61 -17.68 8.43
CA ARG A 93 11.97 -17.99 8.93
C ARG A 93 11.93 -18.62 10.32
N LYS A 94 10.98 -18.23 11.17
CA LYS A 94 10.82 -18.80 12.52
C LYS A 94 10.29 -20.24 12.52
N HIS A 95 9.53 -20.64 11.49
CA HIS A 95 8.98 -22.00 11.38
C HIS A 95 9.87 -22.97 10.60
N ALA A 96 11.01 -22.52 10.10
CA ALA A 96 12.04 -23.42 9.57
C ALA A 96 12.67 -24.19 10.75
N PRO A 97 12.60 -25.53 10.78
CA PRO A 97 13.21 -26.29 11.84
C PRO A 97 14.71 -26.04 11.88
N LEU A 98 15.26 -25.90 13.09
CA LEU A 98 16.67 -25.60 13.42
C LEU A 98 17.70 -26.61 12.85
N ASN A 99 17.28 -27.60 12.07
CA ASN A 99 18.11 -28.72 11.58
C ASN A 99 18.49 -28.63 10.10
N PHE A 100 18.18 -27.56 9.39
CA PHE A 100 18.73 -27.35 8.06
C PHE A 100 19.63 -26.12 8.08
N SER A 101 20.93 -26.36 8.18
CA SER A 101 21.95 -25.41 7.76
C SER A 101 21.78 -25.18 6.25
N VAL A 102 20.95 -24.23 5.89
CA VAL A 102 20.84 -23.78 4.50
C VAL A 102 22.10 -22.99 4.20
N PRO A 103 22.88 -23.35 3.14
CA PRO A 103 24.02 -22.56 2.74
C PRO A 103 23.62 -21.11 2.53
N LEU A 104 24.49 -20.18 2.92
CA LEU A 104 24.27 -18.72 2.84
C LEU A 104 23.91 -18.22 1.43
N ALA A 105 24.16 -19.02 0.39
CA ALA A 105 23.81 -18.77 -1.00
C ALA A 105 22.29 -18.87 -1.33
N ALA A 106 21.44 -19.35 -0.41
CA ALA A 106 19.99 -19.47 -0.65
C ALA A 106 19.17 -18.35 0.00
N VAL A 107 19.80 -17.28 0.49
CA VAL A 107 19.16 -16.10 1.07
C VAL A 107 19.09 -14.94 0.05
N ASP A 108 19.17 -15.23 -1.23
CA ASP A 108 18.48 -14.42 -2.22
C ASP A 108 16.98 -14.70 -2.04
N ALA A 109 16.38 -14.05 -1.04
CA ALA A 109 14.96 -13.80 -1.07
C ALA A 109 14.76 -12.97 -2.33
N ALA A 110 14.43 -13.66 -3.42
CA ALA A 110 14.23 -13.09 -4.71
C ALA A 110 13.32 -11.87 -4.54
N LEU A 111 13.91 -10.70 -4.68
CA LEU A 111 13.13 -9.53 -5.11
C LEU A 111 12.31 -10.08 -6.29
N PRO A 112 10.99 -9.88 -6.31
CA PRO A 112 10.17 -10.40 -7.40
C PRO A 112 10.89 -10.05 -8.69
N GLY A 113 11.13 -11.06 -9.54
CA GLY A 113 11.85 -10.89 -10.79
C GLY A 113 11.22 -9.77 -11.61
N PRO A 114 11.90 -9.22 -12.59
CA PRO A 114 11.33 -8.17 -13.44
C PRO A 114 9.98 -8.59 -14.03
N GLU A 115 9.76 -9.87 -14.32
CA GLU A 115 8.48 -10.41 -14.77
C GLU A 115 7.41 -10.38 -13.68
N GLU A 116 7.72 -10.79 -12.45
CA GLU A 116 6.77 -10.74 -11.31
C GLU A 116 6.41 -9.30 -10.93
N ARG A 117 7.37 -8.37 -11.08
CA ARG A 117 7.13 -6.93 -10.89
C ARG A 117 6.22 -6.38 -11.98
N ALA A 118 6.47 -6.70 -13.25
CA ALA A 118 5.62 -6.30 -14.37
C ALA A 118 4.19 -6.82 -14.19
N ILE A 119 4.02 -8.09 -13.80
CA ILE A 119 2.71 -8.68 -13.50
C ILE A 119 2.03 -8.00 -12.31
N ALA A 120 2.77 -7.67 -11.25
CA ALA A 120 2.23 -6.97 -10.09
C ALA A 120 1.82 -5.53 -10.44
N GLU A 121 2.61 -4.84 -11.26
CA GLU A 121 2.32 -3.49 -11.77
C GLU A 121 1.09 -3.49 -12.67
N GLU A 122 0.96 -4.44 -13.57
CA GLU A 122 -0.19 -4.60 -14.44
C GLU A 122 -1.47 -4.90 -13.63
N ARG A 123 -1.40 -5.80 -12.65
CA ARG A 123 -2.52 -6.08 -11.74
C ARG A 123 -2.92 -4.86 -10.91
N CYS A 124 -1.95 -4.09 -10.41
CA CYS A 124 -2.23 -2.84 -9.70
C CYS A 124 -2.91 -1.81 -10.60
N ALA A 125 -2.41 -1.63 -11.83
CA ALA A 125 -2.99 -0.73 -12.81
C ALA A 125 -4.43 -1.14 -13.17
N ASP A 126 -4.68 -2.43 -13.34
CA ASP A 126 -6.01 -2.97 -13.64
C ASP A 126 -6.99 -2.74 -12.47
N VAL A 127 -6.58 -3.02 -11.23
CA VAL A 127 -7.41 -2.74 -10.04
C VAL A 127 -7.74 -1.25 -9.92
N LEU A 128 -6.77 -0.37 -10.16
CA LEU A 128 -7.00 1.09 -10.11
C LEU A 128 -7.93 1.55 -11.23
N ALA A 129 -7.77 1.02 -12.45
CA ALA A 129 -8.68 1.30 -13.56
C ALA A 129 -10.11 0.85 -13.23
N ARG A 130 -10.29 -0.35 -12.65
CA ARG A 130 -11.59 -0.84 -12.17
C ARG A 130 -12.17 0.00 -11.05
N MET A 131 -11.35 0.45 -10.11
CA MET A 131 -11.81 1.36 -9.05
C MET A 131 -12.39 2.66 -9.63
N ASN A 132 -11.79 3.18 -10.71
CA ASN A 132 -12.27 4.39 -11.35
C ASN A 132 -13.51 4.20 -12.20
N THR A 133 -13.65 3.05 -12.87
CA THR A 133 -14.73 2.78 -13.82
C THR A 133 -15.94 2.09 -13.19
N GLN A 134 -15.75 1.24 -12.18
CA GLN A 134 -16.81 0.40 -11.65
C GLN A 134 -17.37 0.88 -10.30
N LEU A 135 -16.60 1.68 -9.55
CA LEU A 135 -17.04 2.17 -8.25
C LEU A 135 -17.68 3.54 -8.37
N SER A 136 -18.80 3.72 -7.64
CA SER A 136 -19.33 5.06 -7.43
C SER A 136 -18.36 5.89 -6.58
N GLU A 137 -18.48 7.22 -6.63
CA GLU A 137 -17.64 8.14 -5.83
C GLU A 137 -17.69 7.79 -4.34
N LEU A 138 -18.87 7.49 -3.81
CA LEU A 138 -19.04 7.09 -2.42
C LEU A 138 -18.35 5.76 -2.11
N GLU A 139 -18.48 4.75 -2.97
CA GLU A 139 -17.85 3.45 -2.81
C GLU A 139 -16.33 3.57 -2.84
N ARG A 140 -15.80 4.35 -3.77
CA ARG A 140 -14.37 4.63 -3.91
C ARG A 140 -13.82 5.34 -2.67
N ARG A 141 -14.45 6.44 -2.24
CA ARG A 141 -14.01 7.18 -1.04
C ARG A 141 -14.11 6.35 0.23
N ALA A 142 -15.20 5.60 0.41
CA ALA A 142 -15.36 4.71 1.57
C ALA A 142 -14.30 3.61 1.58
N LEU A 143 -13.98 3.02 0.41
CA LEU A 143 -12.94 2.01 0.28
C LEU A 143 -11.55 2.60 0.60
N CYS A 144 -11.20 3.76 0.04
CA CYS A 144 -9.92 4.43 0.32
C CYS A 144 -9.74 4.75 1.80
N LEU A 145 -10.75 5.36 2.45
CA LEU A 145 -10.69 5.66 3.88
C LEU A 145 -10.51 4.39 4.73
N THR A 146 -11.16 3.28 4.34
CA THR A 146 -11.00 2.00 5.02
C THR A 146 -9.60 1.41 4.78
N MET A 147 -9.06 1.54 3.58
CA MET A 147 -7.70 1.12 3.24
C MET A 147 -6.66 1.93 4.02
N ASP A 148 -6.91 3.22 4.24
CA ASP A 148 -6.09 4.08 5.10
C ASP A 148 -6.19 3.72 6.60
N GLY A 149 -6.99 2.69 6.95
CA GLY A 149 -7.19 2.24 8.32
C GLY A 149 -8.02 3.20 9.16
N ILE A 150 -8.79 4.09 8.53
CA ILE A 150 -9.70 4.99 9.23
C ILE A 150 -10.90 4.18 9.73
N ALA A 151 -11.20 4.27 11.02
CA ALA A 151 -12.34 3.60 11.63
C ALA A 151 -13.65 4.06 10.98
N ALA A 152 -14.64 3.15 10.91
CA ALA A 152 -15.90 3.40 10.21
C ALA A 152 -16.62 4.67 10.70
N ASP A 153 -16.57 4.96 12.00
CA ASP A 153 -17.18 6.16 12.57
C ASP A 153 -16.53 7.46 12.08
N LYS A 154 -15.19 7.48 11.99
CA LYS A 154 -14.44 8.63 11.46
C LYS A 154 -14.63 8.78 9.96
N ALA A 155 -14.67 7.67 9.22
CA ALA A 155 -14.97 7.67 7.80
C ALA A 155 -16.40 8.17 7.52
N ALA A 156 -17.36 7.79 8.35
CA ALA A 156 -18.75 8.23 8.29
C ALA A 156 -18.86 9.74 8.49
N ALA A 157 -18.19 10.28 9.49
CA ALA A 157 -18.13 11.72 9.74
C ALA A 157 -17.51 12.50 8.55
N ALA A 158 -16.42 11.97 7.97
CA ALA A 158 -15.73 12.58 6.83
C ALA A 158 -16.57 12.54 5.53
N LEU A 159 -17.47 11.55 5.41
CA LEU A 159 -18.33 11.38 4.23
C LEU A 159 -19.74 11.94 4.43
N GLY A 160 -20.10 12.39 5.64
CA GLY A 160 -21.44 12.89 5.97
C GLY A 160 -22.52 11.80 5.92
N ILE A 161 -22.17 10.54 6.25
CA ILE A 161 -23.08 9.38 6.21
C ILE A 161 -22.98 8.56 7.50
N THR A 162 -23.81 7.54 7.65
CA THR A 162 -23.75 6.67 8.83
C THR A 162 -22.63 5.62 8.72
N PRO A 163 -22.07 5.13 9.86
CA PRO A 163 -21.06 4.06 9.85
C PRO A 163 -21.51 2.80 9.12
N ARG A 164 -22.80 2.45 9.24
CA ARG A 164 -23.42 1.33 8.52
C ARG A 164 -23.43 1.55 7.01
N ALA A 165 -23.65 2.79 6.56
CA ALA A 165 -23.58 3.15 5.14
C ALA A 165 -22.15 3.02 4.59
N VAL A 166 -21.12 3.40 5.38
CA VAL A 166 -19.70 3.18 5.03
C VAL A 166 -19.42 1.69 4.83
N GLN A 167 -19.79 0.84 5.79
CA GLN A 167 -19.60 -0.61 5.70
C GLN A 167 -20.30 -1.22 4.48
N ASN A 168 -21.53 -0.79 4.20
CA ASN A 168 -22.27 -1.22 3.02
C ASN A 168 -21.60 -0.77 1.72
N ALA A 169 -21.10 0.47 1.65
CA ALA A 169 -20.36 0.98 0.49
C ALA A 169 -19.09 0.17 0.24
N VAL A 170 -18.29 -0.09 1.28
CA VAL A 170 -17.06 -0.93 1.18
C VAL A 170 -17.41 -2.36 0.74
N THR A 171 -18.48 -2.94 1.26
CA THR A 171 -18.92 -4.30 0.86
C THR A 171 -19.31 -4.35 -0.61
N ARG A 172 -20.07 -3.36 -1.10
CA ARG A 172 -20.40 -3.24 -2.53
C ARG A 172 -19.18 -3.03 -3.40
N ALA A 173 -18.25 -2.14 -2.98
CA ALA A 173 -17.00 -1.90 -3.68
C ALA A 173 -16.19 -3.19 -3.84
N ARG A 174 -15.99 -3.93 -2.76
CA ARG A 174 -15.28 -5.22 -2.78
C ARG A 174 -15.96 -6.26 -3.68
N ARG A 175 -17.27 -6.31 -3.67
CA ARG A 175 -18.04 -7.23 -4.55
C ARG A 175 -17.85 -6.89 -6.02
N LYS A 176 -17.93 -5.61 -6.39
CA LYS A 176 -17.72 -5.14 -7.77
C LYS A 176 -16.29 -5.45 -8.25
N LEU A 177 -15.29 -5.23 -7.41
CA LEU A 177 -13.88 -5.51 -7.76
C LEU A 177 -13.54 -7.00 -7.84
N ARG A 178 -14.31 -7.88 -7.14
CA ARG A 178 -14.14 -9.34 -7.22
C ARG A 178 -14.87 -9.96 -8.42
N GLY A 179 -15.96 -9.36 -8.85
CA GLY A 179 -16.94 -9.97 -9.78
C GLY A 179 -16.53 -10.02 -11.25
N THR A 180 -15.27 -9.78 -11.60
CA THR A 180 -14.77 -9.75 -12.99
C THR A 180 -13.57 -10.67 -13.23
N SER A 181 -13.44 -11.74 -12.43
CA SER A 181 -12.54 -12.85 -12.80
C SER A 181 -13.38 -13.89 -13.55
N SER A 182 -13.55 -13.70 -14.84
CA SER A 182 -13.91 -14.70 -15.85
C SER A 182 -12.85 -14.68 -16.91
#